data_c23771916dee7669d80b2d40ec1917aa
#
_entry.id   c23771916dee7669d80b2d40ec1917aa
#
_cell.length_a   1.000
_cell.length_b   1.000
_cell.length_c   1.000
_cell.angle_alpha   90.00
_cell.angle_beta   90.00
_cell.angle_gamma   90.00
#
_symmetry.space_group_name_H-M   'P 1'
#
loop_
_entity.id
_entity.type
_entity.pdbx_description
1 polymer ?
#
loop_
_entity_poly.entity_id
_entity_poly.type
_entity_poly.pdbx_seq_one_letter_code
_entity_poly.pdbx_strand_id
1 'polypeptide(L)'
;MPRGLGRALQTAVAREGLDEDLEGQGSSLANARRRQLFRYLCLRPCARISDIARELSMSQATARWHMWALIEHGFLQAEGSRVFPLGLIDSDDAALFSMLASSGRATILAATVASPGISFHELSERARLTRQSASKIASELLQFGLVTVAEDGRFRRAYPTNLLAQKREANQGRAEGFADALVRRLAEEGLSPELLRRAERTLLVRFGAGPRRVLMSLPLDPYATAWLRTA
;
A
#
# COMPACT_ATOMS: atom_id res chain seq x y z
N MET A 1 -8.12 -5.51 27.92
CA MET A 1 -7.24 -4.46 27.36
C MET A 1 -7.84 -3.99 26.07
N PRO A 2 -8.27 -2.73 25.92
CA PRO A 2 -8.98 -2.27 24.72
C PRO A 2 -8.01 -2.10 23.55
N ARG A 3 -8.09 -3.01 22.58
CA ARG A 3 -7.34 -2.98 21.32
C ARG A 3 -7.68 -1.78 20.40
N GLY A 4 -8.67 -0.98 20.73
CA GLY A 4 -9.15 0.15 19.93
C GLY A 4 -8.40 1.46 20.11
N LEU A 5 -7.91 1.77 21.32
CA LEU A 5 -7.24 3.05 21.59
C LEU A 5 -5.88 3.19 20.89
N GLY A 6 -5.11 2.11 20.77
CA GLY A 6 -3.82 2.14 20.08
C GLY A 6 -3.96 2.41 18.57
N ARG A 7 -5.04 1.93 17.95
CA ARG A 7 -5.33 2.14 16.53
C ARG A 7 -5.82 3.57 16.25
N ALA A 8 -6.67 4.11 17.12
CA ALA A 8 -7.16 5.49 17.00
C ALA A 8 -6.04 6.52 17.21
N LEU A 9 -5.15 6.31 18.19
CA LEU A 9 -3.96 7.13 18.40
C LEU A 9 -2.96 7.03 17.24
N GLN A 10 -2.71 5.83 16.70
CA GLN A 10 -1.87 5.68 15.51
C GLN A 10 -2.47 6.37 14.28
N THR A 11 -3.80 6.37 14.14
CA THR A 11 -4.50 7.03 13.03
C THR A 11 -4.51 8.55 13.22
N ALA A 12 -4.67 9.06 14.44
CA ALA A 12 -4.61 10.48 14.76
C ALA A 12 -3.20 11.05 14.58
N VAL A 13 -2.18 10.41 15.15
CA VAL A 13 -0.76 10.79 14.98
C VAL A 13 -0.34 10.70 13.51
N ALA A 14 -0.88 9.73 12.75
CA ALA A 14 -0.62 9.62 11.31
C ALA A 14 -1.28 10.74 10.49
N ARG A 15 -2.31 11.42 11.01
CA ARG A 15 -2.97 12.55 10.34
C ARG A 15 -2.29 13.89 10.64
N GLU A 16 -1.87 14.14 11.88
CA GLU A 16 -1.34 15.44 12.30
C GLU A 16 -0.13 15.93 11.48
N GLY A 17 0.74 15.02 11.04
CA GLY A 17 1.93 15.41 10.25
C GLY A 17 1.73 15.40 8.73
N LEU A 18 0.54 15.00 8.22
CA LEU A 18 0.31 14.87 6.79
C LEU A 18 -0.34 16.11 6.15
N ASP A 19 -0.98 16.94 6.94
CA ASP A 19 -1.87 18.01 6.43
C ASP A 19 -1.22 19.41 6.38
N GLU A 20 -0.03 19.59 6.98
CA GLU A 20 0.69 20.86 6.96
C GLU A 20 1.87 20.85 5.97
N ASP A 21 1.99 21.90 5.16
CA ASP A 21 3.17 22.11 4.33
C ASP A 21 4.33 22.64 5.18
N LEU A 22 5.53 22.10 4.94
CA LEU A 22 6.76 22.62 5.51
C LEU A 22 7.28 23.78 4.66
N GLU A 23 7.72 24.84 5.29
CA GLU A 23 8.44 25.91 4.62
C GLU A 23 9.84 25.41 4.26
N GLY A 24 10.13 25.39 2.96
CA GLY A 24 11.41 24.96 2.41
C GLY A 24 11.28 24.72 0.92
N GLN A 25 12.10 25.41 0.13
CA GLN A 25 12.10 25.27 -1.31
C GLN A 25 12.76 23.93 -1.69
N GLY A 26 12.09 23.13 -2.51
CA GLY A 26 12.69 22.02 -3.22
C GLY A 26 12.47 20.63 -2.64
N SER A 27 12.10 20.49 -1.38
CA SER A 27 11.86 19.17 -0.80
C SER A 27 10.53 18.56 -1.24
N SER A 28 10.57 17.34 -1.80
CA SER A 28 9.39 16.66 -2.31
C SER A 28 8.40 16.30 -1.21
N LEU A 29 8.89 15.83 -0.04
CA LEU A 29 8.03 15.47 1.10
C LEU A 29 7.77 16.64 2.08
N ALA A 30 8.24 17.86 1.78
CA ALA A 30 7.78 19.07 2.47
C ALA A 30 6.29 19.36 2.20
N ASN A 31 5.80 18.98 1.02
CA ASN A 31 4.40 19.16 0.63
C ASN A 31 3.48 18.11 1.24
N ALA A 32 2.42 18.53 1.93
CA ALA A 32 1.46 17.65 2.61
C ALA A 32 0.78 16.65 1.65
N ARG A 33 0.37 17.09 0.45
CA ARG A 33 -0.28 16.23 -0.55
C ARG A 33 0.64 15.15 -1.07
N ARG A 34 1.95 15.45 -1.23
CA ARG A 34 2.95 14.44 -1.61
C ARG A 34 3.17 13.43 -0.51
N ARG A 35 3.19 13.85 0.78
CA ARG A 35 3.26 12.90 1.91
C ARG A 35 2.06 11.96 1.96
N GLN A 36 0.83 12.48 1.76
CA GLN A 36 -0.38 11.66 1.69
C GLN A 36 -0.30 10.64 0.56
N LEU A 37 0.11 11.08 -0.65
CA LEU A 37 0.26 10.22 -1.81
C LEU A 37 1.34 9.16 -1.59
N PHE A 38 2.50 9.55 -1.09
CA PHE A 38 3.60 8.63 -0.78
C PHE A 38 3.17 7.56 0.23
N ARG A 39 2.53 7.97 1.33
CA ARG A 39 1.99 7.05 2.33
C ARG A 39 0.95 6.11 1.73
N TYR A 40 0.07 6.61 0.87
CA TYR A 40 -0.92 5.78 0.19
C TYR A 40 -0.26 4.72 -0.70
N LEU A 41 0.79 5.07 -1.44
CA LEU A 41 1.55 4.12 -2.26
C LEU A 41 2.38 3.13 -1.42
N CYS A 42 2.80 3.48 -0.21
CA CYS A 42 3.38 2.51 0.73
C CYS A 42 2.35 1.47 1.19
N LEU A 43 1.08 1.86 1.34
CA LEU A 43 -0.02 0.94 1.66
C LEU A 43 -0.44 0.08 0.45
N ARG A 44 -0.46 0.69 -0.73
CA ARG A 44 -0.98 0.12 -1.98
C ARG A 44 -0.06 0.44 -3.15
N PRO A 45 1.07 -0.25 -3.26
CA PRO A 45 1.94 -0.11 -4.41
C PRO A 45 1.18 -0.35 -5.71
N CYS A 46 1.56 0.33 -6.78
CA CYS A 46 0.96 0.20 -8.10
C CYS A 46 -0.55 0.54 -8.15
N ALA A 47 -1.06 1.31 -7.19
CA ALA A 47 -2.44 1.78 -7.22
C ALA A 47 -2.73 2.61 -8.47
N ARG A 48 -3.95 2.51 -8.99
CA ARG A 48 -4.37 3.29 -10.16
C ARG A 48 -4.48 4.77 -9.81
N ILE A 49 -4.10 5.62 -10.75
CA ILE A 49 -4.19 7.08 -10.55
C ILE A 49 -5.61 7.55 -10.21
N SER A 50 -6.64 6.89 -10.78
CA SER A 50 -8.04 7.18 -10.46
C SER A 50 -8.40 6.86 -9.01
N ASP A 51 -7.82 5.80 -8.45
CA ASP A 51 -8.08 5.38 -7.06
C ASP A 51 -7.33 6.30 -6.09
N ILE A 52 -6.08 6.67 -6.41
CA ILE A 52 -5.29 7.67 -5.66
C ILE A 52 -6.04 9.01 -5.62
N ALA A 53 -6.49 9.50 -6.77
CA ALA A 53 -7.19 10.78 -6.90
C ALA A 53 -8.48 10.81 -6.07
N ARG A 54 -9.28 9.72 -6.14
CA ARG A 54 -10.51 9.57 -5.36
C ARG A 54 -10.23 9.51 -3.86
N GLU A 55 -9.28 8.69 -3.43
CA GLU A 55 -8.96 8.48 -2.01
C GLU A 55 -8.41 9.73 -1.34
N LEU A 56 -7.57 10.49 -2.07
CA LEU A 56 -6.94 11.71 -1.57
C LEU A 56 -7.72 12.99 -1.92
N SER A 57 -8.93 12.85 -2.46
CA SER A 57 -9.80 13.99 -2.82
C SER A 57 -9.09 15.04 -3.68
N MET A 58 -8.40 14.59 -4.74
CA MET A 58 -7.70 15.46 -5.69
C MET A 58 -8.01 15.08 -7.14
N SER A 59 -7.70 15.95 -8.09
CA SER A 59 -7.83 15.63 -9.51
C SER A 59 -6.77 14.60 -9.94
N GLN A 60 -7.06 13.80 -10.98
CA GLN A 60 -6.06 12.88 -11.54
C GLN A 60 -4.83 13.62 -12.08
N ALA A 61 -5.02 14.84 -12.61
CA ALA A 61 -3.92 15.67 -13.07
C ALA A 61 -3.01 16.09 -11.91
N THR A 62 -3.59 16.54 -10.80
CA THR A 62 -2.88 16.88 -9.57
C THR A 62 -2.14 15.68 -9.01
N ALA A 63 -2.79 14.50 -8.95
CA ALA A 63 -2.17 13.27 -8.47
C ALA A 63 -0.97 12.86 -9.34
N ARG A 64 -1.08 12.95 -10.68
CA ARG A 64 0.05 12.70 -11.61
C ARG A 64 1.20 13.65 -11.38
N TRP A 65 0.92 14.94 -11.21
CA TRP A 65 1.95 15.95 -10.96
C TRP A 65 2.72 15.68 -9.66
N HIS A 66 2.02 15.39 -8.57
CA HIS A 66 2.65 15.02 -7.30
C HIS A 66 3.44 13.70 -7.40
N MET A 67 2.90 12.72 -8.11
CA MET A 67 3.56 11.43 -8.34
C MET A 67 4.85 11.59 -9.15
N TRP A 68 4.81 12.40 -10.21
CA TRP A 68 5.97 12.70 -11.03
C TRP A 68 7.08 13.40 -10.22
N ALA A 69 6.73 14.41 -9.42
CA ALA A 69 7.68 15.05 -8.53
C ALA A 69 8.35 14.06 -7.55
N LEU A 70 7.59 13.12 -6.98
CA LEU A 70 8.15 12.08 -6.11
C LEU A 70 9.06 11.08 -6.86
N ILE A 71 8.80 10.83 -8.14
CA ILE A 71 9.68 10.01 -9.00
C ILE A 71 11.00 10.76 -9.27
N GLU A 72 10.94 12.02 -9.66
CA GLU A 72 12.14 12.83 -9.92
C GLU A 72 13.06 12.94 -8.69
N HIS A 73 12.45 13.09 -7.52
CA HIS A 73 13.18 13.11 -6.26
C HIS A 73 13.54 11.70 -5.74
N GLY A 74 13.19 10.63 -6.48
CA GLY A 74 13.55 9.24 -6.20
C GLY A 74 12.90 8.65 -4.98
N PHE A 75 11.76 9.14 -4.53
CA PHE A 75 10.93 8.48 -3.51
C PHE A 75 10.07 7.37 -4.11
N LEU A 76 9.72 7.52 -5.39
CA LEU A 76 8.96 6.55 -6.16
C LEU A 76 9.77 6.03 -7.34
N GLN A 77 9.45 4.85 -7.78
CA GLN A 77 9.95 4.21 -8.99
C GLN A 77 8.76 3.96 -9.93
N ALA A 78 9.01 4.11 -11.24
CA ALA A 78 8.04 3.82 -12.29
C ALA A 78 8.53 2.70 -13.19
N GLU A 79 7.68 1.70 -13.44
CA GLU A 79 7.89 0.64 -14.42
C GLU A 79 6.68 0.57 -15.37
N GLY A 80 6.81 1.19 -16.50
CA GLY A 80 5.68 1.43 -17.42
C GLY A 80 4.60 2.27 -16.72
N SER A 81 3.41 1.72 -16.55
CA SER A 81 2.30 2.39 -15.85
C SER A 81 2.23 2.12 -14.33
N ARG A 82 3.15 1.32 -13.81
CA ARG A 82 3.17 0.91 -12.40
C ARG A 82 4.08 1.83 -11.62
N VAL A 83 3.58 2.42 -10.55
CA VAL A 83 4.36 3.32 -9.68
C VAL A 83 4.30 2.82 -8.25
N PHE A 84 5.44 2.74 -7.59
CA PHE A 84 5.57 2.22 -6.24
C PHE A 84 6.75 2.87 -5.50
N PRO A 85 6.80 2.82 -4.15
CA PRO A 85 7.91 3.36 -3.38
C PRO A 85 9.22 2.63 -3.69
N LEU A 86 10.25 3.40 -4.01
CA LEU A 86 11.57 2.88 -4.37
C LEU A 86 12.16 2.06 -3.22
N GLY A 87 12.41 0.78 -3.46
CA GLY A 87 13.05 -0.13 -2.51
C GLY A 87 12.11 -0.76 -1.46
N LEU A 88 10.80 -0.43 -1.45
CA LEU A 88 9.85 -1.03 -0.49
C LEU A 88 9.35 -2.41 -0.92
N ILE A 89 9.19 -2.63 -2.22
CA ILE A 89 8.77 -3.91 -2.78
C ILE A 89 9.81 -4.43 -3.77
N ASP A 90 9.74 -5.71 -4.07
CA ASP A 90 10.47 -6.25 -5.23
C ASP A 90 9.82 -5.75 -6.52
N SER A 91 10.62 -5.28 -7.47
CA SER A 91 10.14 -4.83 -8.79
C SER A 91 9.40 -5.95 -9.52
N ASP A 92 9.85 -7.19 -9.40
CA ASP A 92 9.21 -8.35 -10.00
C ASP A 92 7.77 -8.56 -9.48
N ASP A 93 7.47 -8.04 -8.29
CA ASP A 93 6.14 -8.08 -7.70
C ASP A 93 5.22 -6.90 -8.11
N ALA A 94 5.70 -5.96 -8.91
CA ALA A 94 4.90 -4.83 -9.39
C ALA A 94 3.64 -5.28 -10.16
N ALA A 95 3.72 -6.41 -10.90
CA ALA A 95 2.58 -7.00 -11.58
C ALA A 95 1.52 -7.53 -10.58
N LEU A 96 1.97 -8.20 -9.51
CA LEU A 96 1.12 -8.69 -8.43
C LEU A 96 0.38 -7.53 -7.75
N PHE A 97 1.10 -6.46 -7.37
CA PHE A 97 0.48 -5.30 -6.74
C PHE A 97 -0.48 -4.56 -7.67
N SER A 98 -0.15 -4.42 -8.95
CA SER A 98 -1.05 -3.84 -9.95
C SER A 98 -2.34 -4.65 -10.11
N MET A 99 -2.25 -5.97 -10.03
CA MET A 99 -3.40 -6.86 -10.03
C MET A 99 -4.25 -6.66 -8.78
N LEU A 100 -3.65 -6.61 -7.59
CA LEU A 100 -4.32 -6.39 -6.31
C LEU A 100 -4.87 -4.96 -6.13
N ALA A 101 -4.41 -3.99 -6.90
CA ALA A 101 -4.95 -2.63 -6.90
C ALA A 101 -6.43 -2.56 -7.32
N SER A 102 -6.96 -3.58 -8.01
CA SER A 102 -8.38 -3.67 -8.33
C SER A 102 -9.21 -4.05 -7.09
N SER A 103 -10.20 -3.22 -6.76
CA SER A 103 -11.07 -3.45 -5.59
C SER A 103 -11.77 -4.81 -5.63
N GLY A 104 -12.24 -5.25 -6.79
CA GLY A 104 -12.89 -6.55 -6.93
C GLY A 104 -11.95 -7.72 -6.63
N ARG A 105 -10.70 -7.66 -7.13
CA ARG A 105 -9.68 -8.69 -6.87
C ARG A 105 -9.27 -8.72 -5.39
N ALA A 106 -9.02 -7.55 -4.81
CA ALA A 106 -8.72 -7.42 -3.39
C ALA A 106 -9.86 -7.98 -2.53
N THR A 107 -11.12 -7.70 -2.87
CA THR A 107 -12.29 -8.20 -2.13
C THR A 107 -12.41 -9.72 -2.22
N ILE A 108 -12.24 -10.31 -3.41
CA ILE A 108 -12.29 -11.77 -3.59
C ILE A 108 -11.16 -12.44 -2.80
N LEU A 109 -9.94 -11.93 -2.88
CA LEU A 109 -8.82 -12.46 -2.11
C LEU A 109 -9.08 -12.36 -0.60
N ALA A 110 -9.54 -11.18 -0.11
CA ALA A 110 -9.87 -10.98 1.30
C ALA A 110 -10.97 -11.95 1.77
N ALA A 111 -12.00 -12.18 0.98
CA ALA A 111 -13.07 -13.13 1.28
C ALA A 111 -12.54 -14.57 1.35
N THR A 112 -11.64 -14.94 0.43
CA THR A 112 -11.02 -16.28 0.41
C THR A 112 -10.12 -16.51 1.62
N VAL A 113 -9.33 -15.49 2.03
CA VAL A 113 -8.48 -15.56 3.22
C VAL A 113 -9.31 -15.64 4.50
N ALA A 114 -10.41 -14.88 4.58
CA ALA A 114 -11.29 -14.88 5.75
C ALA A 114 -12.11 -16.17 5.89
N SER A 115 -12.37 -16.88 4.79
CA SER A 115 -13.17 -18.11 4.76
C SER A 115 -12.57 -19.11 3.76
N PRO A 116 -11.49 -19.82 4.14
CA PRO A 116 -10.91 -20.86 3.30
C PRO A 116 -11.93 -21.93 2.92
N GLY A 117 -12.00 -22.31 1.65
CA GLY A 117 -13.02 -23.21 1.14
C GLY A 117 -14.35 -22.54 0.76
N ILE A 118 -14.36 -21.21 0.70
CA ILE A 118 -15.54 -20.44 0.24
C ILE A 118 -15.91 -20.84 -1.18
N SER A 119 -17.21 -21.02 -1.43
CA SER A 119 -17.72 -21.35 -2.77
C SER A 119 -17.70 -20.11 -3.70
N PHE A 120 -17.65 -20.35 -5.01
CA PHE A 120 -17.69 -19.26 -6.00
C PHE A 120 -19.02 -18.48 -5.96
N HIS A 121 -20.09 -19.12 -5.50
CA HIS A 121 -21.38 -18.44 -5.28
C HIS A 121 -21.28 -17.45 -4.13
N GLU A 122 -20.81 -17.88 -2.96
CA GLU A 122 -20.60 -17.01 -1.80
C GLU A 122 -19.59 -15.89 -2.08
N LEU A 123 -18.51 -16.17 -2.87
CA LEU A 123 -17.59 -15.13 -3.33
C LEU A 123 -18.29 -14.04 -4.14
N SER A 124 -19.19 -14.42 -5.05
CA SER A 124 -19.95 -13.44 -5.85
C SER A 124 -20.85 -12.56 -4.98
N GLU A 125 -21.53 -13.14 -3.99
CA GLU A 125 -22.38 -12.41 -3.04
C GLU A 125 -21.59 -11.45 -2.17
N ARG A 126 -20.52 -11.94 -1.52
CA ARG A 126 -19.67 -11.10 -0.66
C ARG A 126 -18.99 -9.96 -1.39
N ALA A 127 -18.56 -10.19 -2.63
CA ALA A 127 -17.95 -9.17 -3.47
C ALA A 127 -18.97 -8.25 -4.16
N ARG A 128 -20.26 -8.56 -4.09
CA ARG A 128 -21.34 -7.88 -4.83
C ARG A 128 -21.05 -7.87 -6.34
N LEU A 129 -20.63 -9.01 -6.87
CA LEU A 129 -20.29 -9.21 -8.27
C LEU A 129 -21.22 -10.27 -8.88
N THR A 130 -21.31 -10.29 -10.21
CA THR A 130 -21.92 -11.41 -10.92
C THR A 130 -21.06 -12.68 -10.72
N ARG A 131 -21.69 -13.87 -10.78
CA ARG A 131 -20.95 -15.15 -10.71
C ARG A 131 -19.86 -15.25 -11.77
N GLN A 132 -20.13 -14.77 -12.98
CA GLN A 132 -19.15 -14.76 -14.07
C GLN A 132 -17.94 -13.86 -13.73
N SER A 133 -18.16 -12.65 -13.20
CA SER A 133 -17.10 -11.74 -12.78
C SER A 133 -16.28 -12.32 -11.62
N ALA A 134 -16.93 -12.91 -10.61
CA ALA A 134 -16.24 -13.54 -9.48
C ALA A 134 -15.40 -14.74 -9.96
N SER A 135 -15.92 -15.58 -10.87
CA SER A 135 -15.21 -16.71 -11.45
C SER A 135 -13.98 -16.25 -12.25
N LYS A 136 -14.13 -15.20 -13.08
CA LYS A 136 -13.00 -14.63 -13.84
C LYS A 136 -11.90 -14.13 -12.90
N ILE A 137 -12.28 -13.35 -11.87
CA ILE A 137 -11.32 -12.83 -10.88
C ILE A 137 -10.63 -13.97 -10.12
N ALA A 138 -11.38 -14.99 -9.69
CA ALA A 138 -10.80 -16.14 -9.01
C ALA A 138 -9.81 -16.89 -9.91
N SER A 139 -10.08 -17.00 -11.23
CA SER A 139 -9.14 -17.56 -12.19
C SER A 139 -7.88 -16.68 -12.37
N GLU A 140 -8.00 -15.37 -12.36
CA GLU A 140 -6.86 -14.48 -12.39
C GLU A 140 -6.01 -14.62 -11.11
N LEU A 141 -6.63 -14.71 -9.93
CA LEU A 141 -5.92 -14.94 -8.65
C LEU A 141 -5.23 -16.32 -8.63
N LEU A 142 -5.83 -17.34 -9.24
CA LEU A 142 -5.24 -18.66 -9.41
C LEU A 142 -3.99 -18.59 -10.29
N GLN A 143 -4.02 -17.87 -11.41
CA GLN A 143 -2.86 -17.68 -12.31
C GLN A 143 -1.69 -16.99 -11.60
N PHE A 144 -1.99 -16.06 -10.66
CA PHE A 144 -0.97 -15.43 -9.82
C PHE A 144 -0.54 -16.31 -8.63
N GLY A 145 -1.09 -17.50 -8.48
CA GLY A 145 -0.76 -18.39 -7.37
C GLY A 145 -1.26 -17.94 -6.00
N LEU A 146 -2.19 -16.96 -5.94
CA LEU A 146 -2.73 -16.41 -4.68
C LEU A 146 -3.83 -17.29 -4.07
N VAL A 147 -4.51 -18.03 -4.90
CA VAL A 147 -5.54 -18.99 -4.50
C VAL A 147 -5.34 -20.32 -5.20
N THR A 148 -5.86 -21.39 -4.60
CA THR A 148 -6.09 -22.68 -5.24
C THR A 148 -7.58 -22.94 -5.31
N VAL A 149 -8.00 -23.82 -6.23
CA VAL A 149 -9.40 -24.19 -6.42
C VAL A 149 -9.52 -25.70 -6.33
N ALA A 150 -10.43 -26.18 -5.49
CA ALA A 150 -10.80 -27.57 -5.40
C ALA A 150 -12.26 -27.77 -5.81
N GLU A 151 -12.57 -28.90 -6.41
CA GLU A 151 -13.93 -29.34 -6.71
C GLU A 151 -14.48 -30.16 -5.54
N ASP A 152 -15.66 -29.75 -5.06
CA ASP A 152 -16.39 -30.43 -3.98
C ASP A 152 -17.80 -30.75 -4.52
N GLY A 153 -17.94 -31.92 -5.12
CA GLY A 153 -19.12 -32.32 -5.86
C GLY A 153 -19.43 -31.35 -7.02
N ARG A 154 -20.56 -30.68 -6.93
CA ARG A 154 -20.97 -29.65 -7.92
C ARG A 154 -20.45 -28.25 -7.63
N PHE A 155 -19.72 -28.06 -6.53
CA PHE A 155 -19.22 -26.76 -6.09
C PHE A 155 -17.73 -26.63 -6.35
N ARG A 156 -17.31 -25.46 -6.79
CA ARG A 156 -15.89 -25.07 -6.83
C ARG A 156 -15.62 -24.22 -5.60
N ARG A 157 -14.58 -24.57 -4.85
CA ARG A 157 -14.17 -23.90 -3.61
C ARG A 157 -12.79 -23.28 -3.76
N ALA A 158 -12.64 -22.06 -3.27
CA ALA A 158 -11.38 -21.32 -3.29
C ALA A 158 -10.68 -21.37 -1.93
N TYR A 159 -9.38 -21.60 -1.95
CA TYR A 159 -8.51 -21.61 -0.78
C TYR A 159 -7.35 -20.62 -1.00
N PRO A 160 -6.94 -19.86 0.02
CA PRO A 160 -5.76 -19.01 -0.09
C PRO A 160 -4.50 -19.88 -0.12
N THR A 161 -3.47 -19.40 -0.81
CA THR A 161 -2.12 -19.96 -0.73
C THR A 161 -1.30 -19.21 0.31
N ASN A 162 -0.09 -19.68 0.59
CA ASN A 162 0.87 -19.00 1.45
C ASN A 162 1.79 -18.01 0.69
N LEU A 163 1.56 -17.78 -0.61
CA LEU A 163 2.44 -16.99 -1.47
C LEU A 163 2.71 -15.59 -0.90
N LEU A 164 1.64 -14.88 -0.45
CA LEU A 164 1.83 -13.53 0.14
C LEU A 164 2.62 -13.56 1.44
N ALA A 165 2.48 -14.61 2.25
CA ALA A 165 3.27 -14.79 3.47
C ALA A 165 4.74 -15.03 3.14
N GLN A 166 5.04 -15.90 2.16
CA GLN A 166 6.41 -16.17 1.69
C GLN A 166 7.07 -14.90 1.12
N LYS A 167 6.35 -14.17 0.26
CA LYS A 167 6.86 -12.91 -0.31
C LYS A 167 7.08 -11.84 0.75
N ARG A 168 6.21 -11.76 1.74
CA ARG A 168 6.35 -10.89 2.90
C ARG A 168 7.62 -11.21 3.69
N GLU A 169 7.87 -12.46 3.98
CA GLU A 169 9.08 -12.91 4.68
C GLU A 169 10.34 -12.56 3.88
N ALA A 170 10.34 -12.86 2.59
CA ALA A 170 11.45 -12.50 1.69
C ALA A 170 11.67 -10.97 1.59
N ASN A 171 10.64 -10.16 1.80
CA ASN A 171 10.71 -8.70 1.71
C ASN A 171 11.17 -8.00 3.00
N GLN A 172 11.39 -8.70 4.11
CA GLN A 172 11.74 -8.08 5.40
C GLN A 172 13.03 -7.24 5.31
N GLY A 173 14.08 -7.78 4.70
CA GLY A 173 15.35 -7.07 4.51
C GLY A 173 15.21 -5.81 3.62
N ARG A 174 14.30 -5.83 2.61
CA ARG A 174 14.01 -4.65 1.78
C ARG A 174 13.33 -3.55 2.59
N ALA A 175 12.36 -3.88 3.43
CA ALA A 175 11.68 -2.91 4.28
C ALA A 175 12.65 -2.19 5.22
N GLU A 176 13.69 -2.89 5.66
CA GLU A 176 14.79 -2.30 6.43
C GLU A 176 15.62 -1.34 5.59
N GLY A 177 16.10 -1.77 4.45
CA GLY A 177 16.86 -0.93 3.51
C GLY A 177 16.07 0.28 3.03
N PHE A 178 14.76 0.12 2.81
CA PHE A 178 13.86 1.22 2.46
C PHE A 178 13.82 2.30 3.54
N ALA A 179 13.70 1.92 4.82
CA ALA A 179 13.67 2.89 5.92
C ALA A 179 14.97 3.71 5.99
N ASP A 180 16.12 3.07 5.84
CA ASP A 180 17.42 3.74 5.86
C ASP A 180 17.61 4.65 4.63
N ALA A 181 17.18 4.20 3.44
CA ALA A 181 17.22 4.98 2.22
C ALA A 181 16.30 6.22 2.30
N LEU A 182 15.13 6.07 2.89
CA LEU A 182 14.20 7.18 3.09
C LEU A 182 14.79 8.25 4.02
N VAL A 183 15.35 7.85 5.16
CA VAL A 183 16.00 8.78 6.11
C VAL A 183 17.14 9.53 5.44
N ARG A 184 18.01 8.83 4.70
CA ARG A 184 19.10 9.44 3.97
C ARG A 184 18.59 10.46 2.94
N ARG A 185 17.57 10.12 2.17
CA ARG A 185 17.01 11.01 1.16
C ARG A 185 16.35 12.26 1.73
N LEU A 186 15.64 12.12 2.85
CA LEU A 186 15.11 13.28 3.59
C LEU A 186 16.25 14.21 4.07
N ALA A 187 17.38 13.64 4.50
CA ALA A 187 18.55 14.42 4.89
C ALA A 187 19.19 15.13 3.69
N GLU A 188 19.31 14.48 2.54
CA GLU A 188 19.80 15.05 1.28
C GLU A 188 18.92 16.23 0.82
N GLU A 189 17.61 16.20 1.09
CA GLU A 189 16.69 17.31 0.84
C GLU A 189 16.71 18.40 1.93
N GLY A 190 17.60 18.32 2.92
CA GLY A 190 17.71 19.32 4.00
C GLY A 190 16.64 19.22 5.07
N LEU A 191 15.89 18.14 5.15
CA LEU A 191 14.75 17.98 6.07
C LEU A 191 15.11 17.41 7.45
N SER A 192 16.36 17.36 7.86
CA SER A 192 16.81 16.93 9.18
C SER A 192 15.95 15.78 9.78
N PRO A 193 15.96 14.58 9.20
CA PRO A 193 15.10 13.48 9.65
C PRO A 193 15.59 12.90 10.98
N GLU A 194 14.62 12.48 11.79
CA GLU A 194 14.83 11.76 13.04
C GLU A 194 13.98 10.50 13.03
N LEU A 195 14.61 9.34 13.08
CA LEU A 195 13.93 8.06 13.18
C LEU A 195 13.49 7.84 14.63
N LEU A 196 12.17 7.93 14.88
CA LEU A 196 11.60 7.76 16.22
C LEU A 196 11.29 6.31 16.54
N ARG A 197 10.82 5.56 15.56
CA ARG A 197 10.46 4.15 15.73
C ARG A 197 10.58 3.40 14.42
N ARG A 198 11.18 2.25 14.50
CA ARG A 198 11.17 1.23 13.46
C ARG A 198 10.58 -0.04 14.07
N ALA A 199 9.43 -0.44 13.58
CA ALA A 199 8.79 -1.69 13.94
C ALA A 199 8.62 -2.52 12.65
N GLU A 200 8.40 -3.82 12.79
CA GLU A 200 8.26 -4.77 11.67
C GLU A 200 7.34 -4.26 10.52
N ARG A 201 6.29 -3.50 10.87
CA ARG A 201 5.26 -3.07 9.91
C ARG A 201 5.11 -1.57 9.77
N THR A 202 5.86 -0.79 10.54
CA THR A 202 5.64 0.66 10.59
C THR A 202 6.94 1.39 10.86
N LEU A 203 7.19 2.41 10.05
CA LEU A 203 8.23 3.40 10.25
C LEU A 203 7.60 4.69 10.78
N LEU A 204 8.14 5.23 11.87
CA LEU A 204 7.78 6.54 12.37
C LEU A 204 8.99 7.45 12.27
N VAL A 205 8.91 8.46 11.42
CA VAL A 205 9.97 9.43 11.19
C VAL A 205 9.45 10.83 11.42
N ARG A 206 10.23 11.63 12.15
CA ARG A 206 10.02 13.06 12.32
C ARG A 206 11.03 13.80 11.47
N PHE A 207 10.59 14.78 10.69
CA PHE A 207 11.48 15.56 9.84
C PHE A 207 10.93 16.98 9.61
N GLY A 208 11.76 17.89 9.14
CA GLY A 208 11.34 19.24 8.81
C GLY A 208 12.52 20.18 8.59
N ALA A 209 12.22 21.37 8.11
CA ALA A 209 13.17 22.48 7.96
C ALA A 209 12.87 23.56 8.99
N GLY A 210 13.92 24.08 9.67
CA GLY A 210 13.76 25.09 10.71
C GLY A 210 12.95 24.61 11.92
N PRO A 211 12.07 25.46 12.49
CA PRO A 211 11.31 25.13 13.70
C PRO A 211 10.13 24.17 13.44
N ARG A 212 9.64 24.09 12.21
CA ARG A 212 8.50 23.24 11.86
C ARG A 212 8.95 21.81 11.62
N ARG A 213 8.32 20.88 12.30
CA ARG A 213 8.55 19.44 12.17
C ARG A 213 7.24 18.72 11.91
N VAL A 214 7.27 17.75 11.02
CA VAL A 214 6.15 16.85 10.78
C VAL A 214 6.51 15.44 11.24
N LEU A 215 5.50 14.73 11.71
CA LEU A 215 5.59 13.34 12.10
C LEU A 215 4.90 12.50 11.03
N MET A 216 5.63 11.59 10.39
CA MET A 216 5.10 10.73 9.34
C MET A 216 5.19 9.26 9.76
N SER A 217 4.04 8.59 9.73
CA SER A 217 3.95 7.14 9.92
C SER A 217 3.76 6.46 8.58
N LEU A 218 4.69 5.57 8.21
CA LEU A 218 4.66 4.82 6.97
C LEU A 218 4.47 3.32 7.23
N PRO A 219 3.58 2.65 6.52
CA PRO A 219 3.50 1.20 6.53
C PRO A 219 4.68 0.61 5.76
N LEU A 220 5.29 -0.44 6.30
CA LEU A 220 6.43 -1.14 5.72
C LEU A 220 6.07 -2.54 5.17
N ASP A 221 4.81 -2.94 5.28
CA ASP A 221 4.37 -4.29 4.92
C ASP A 221 3.23 -4.25 3.88
N PRO A 222 3.53 -3.89 2.62
CA PRO A 222 2.53 -3.82 1.57
C PRO A 222 1.94 -5.20 1.23
N TYR A 223 2.67 -6.30 1.46
CA TYR A 223 2.16 -7.66 1.22
C TYR A 223 1.01 -8.04 2.16
N ALA A 224 0.92 -7.41 3.33
CA ALA A 224 -0.21 -7.56 4.24
C ALA A 224 -1.32 -6.53 4.00
N THR A 225 -1.03 -5.36 3.44
CA THR A 225 -1.96 -4.23 3.40
C THR A 225 -2.59 -3.95 2.03
N ALA A 226 -1.90 -4.28 0.93
CA ALA A 226 -2.33 -3.91 -0.42
C ALA A 226 -3.72 -4.44 -0.83
N TRP A 227 -4.14 -5.56 -0.27
CA TRP A 227 -5.43 -6.22 -0.54
C TRP A 227 -6.47 -6.02 0.56
N LEU A 228 -6.09 -5.41 1.71
CA LEU A 228 -7.06 -5.04 2.74
C LEU A 228 -7.79 -3.75 2.31
N ARG A 229 -9.11 -3.74 2.43
CA ARG A 229 -9.87 -2.50 2.26
C ARG A 229 -9.65 -1.62 3.48
N THR A 230 -9.23 -0.39 3.28
CA THR A 230 -9.41 0.65 4.29
C THR A 230 -10.92 0.88 4.42
N ALA A 231 -11.45 0.56 5.59
CA ALA A 231 -12.84 0.84 5.93
C ALA A 231 -13.05 2.33 6.07
#